data_608b6d3d3d7ebadebb462f223b4018c7
#
_entry.id   608b6d3d3d7ebadebb462f223b4018c7
#
_cell.length_a   1.000
_cell.length_b   1.000
_cell.length_c   1.000
_cell.angle_alpha   90.00
_cell.angle_beta   90.00
_cell.angle_gamma   90.00
#
_symmetry.space_group_name_H-M   'P 1'
#
loop_
_entity.id
_entity.type
_entity.pdbx_description
1 polymer ?
#
loop_
_entity_poly.entity_id
_entity_poly.type
_entity_poly.pdbx_seq_one_letter_code
_entity_poly.pdbx_strand_id
1 'polypeptide(L)'
;QRYGGPETVEPVRVPVPTPGPADLLLRVRACGIHAGDARLMRGDPALVRLAFGIRRPRTATRGIDVAGTVVAMGAAVTGFRIGDEVVAEIGVGGGLAEYAIIPAARAVSRPARISPAVAAALPVSGGTAWQALDAAGVHSGSRVLVIGASGGVGTYTVQLAAERGAEVWALAGERALGLVTGLGAAHTFDYRQVQPGAPELPPASFDAVIDIAGTAPLATLRGLLREGGTVVLVSGAGGKILGPMGRMLKAAFLSRRRRRIRSLAATARPEILAQLLELTDRGSIRPVIERTYSLDAARDALAHVDAGHAVGKVVVAVE
;
A
#
# COMPACT_ATOMS: atom_id res chain seq x y z
N GLN A 1 -25.56 -1.91 4.12
CA GLN A 1 -24.16 -1.71 4.58
C GLN A 1 -23.85 -2.66 5.73
N ARG A 2 -22.99 -3.64 5.53
CA ARG A 2 -22.53 -4.59 6.56
C ARG A 2 -21.07 -4.95 6.32
N TYR A 3 -20.39 -5.38 7.36
CA TYR A 3 -19.10 -6.02 7.23
C TYR A 3 -19.27 -7.44 6.67
N GLY A 4 -18.36 -7.89 5.84
CA GLY A 4 -18.35 -9.23 5.26
C GLY A 4 -17.32 -9.37 4.17
N GLY A 5 -17.36 -10.47 3.44
CA GLY A 5 -16.51 -10.69 2.29
C GLY A 5 -17.01 -9.96 1.03
N PRO A 6 -16.38 -10.24 -0.13
CA PRO A 6 -16.75 -9.61 -1.41
C PRO A 6 -18.23 -9.77 -1.78
N GLU A 7 -18.88 -10.85 -1.31
CA GLU A 7 -20.31 -11.10 -1.50
C GLU A 7 -21.22 -10.01 -0.92
N THR A 8 -20.71 -9.15 -0.04
CA THR A 8 -21.45 -8.04 0.55
C THR A 8 -21.36 -6.73 -0.25
N VAL A 9 -20.57 -6.74 -1.32
CA VAL A 9 -20.37 -5.57 -2.18
C VAL A 9 -21.34 -5.63 -3.34
N GLU A 10 -22.16 -4.58 -3.48
CA GLU A 10 -23.17 -4.45 -4.50
C GLU A 10 -23.11 -3.05 -5.11
N PRO A 11 -23.25 -2.91 -6.43
CA PRO A 11 -23.42 -1.60 -7.05
C PRO A 11 -24.74 -0.97 -6.61
N VAL A 12 -24.70 0.28 -6.19
CA VAL A 12 -25.88 1.04 -5.77
C VAL A 12 -25.83 2.44 -6.36
N ARG A 13 -26.98 2.98 -6.73
CA ARG A 13 -27.10 4.39 -7.13
C ARG A 13 -27.29 5.25 -5.90
N VAL A 14 -26.47 6.28 -5.76
CA VAL A 14 -26.55 7.27 -4.70
C VAL A 14 -26.45 8.67 -5.30
N PRO A 15 -27.00 9.70 -4.66
CA PRO A 15 -26.81 11.08 -5.10
C PRO A 15 -25.31 11.43 -5.18
N VAL A 16 -24.95 12.26 -6.16
CA VAL A 16 -23.60 12.83 -6.23
C VAL A 16 -23.36 13.67 -4.97
N PRO A 17 -22.27 13.43 -4.23
CA PRO A 17 -22.03 14.14 -2.97
C PRO A 17 -21.64 15.60 -3.24
N THR A 18 -21.91 16.48 -2.28
CA THR A 18 -21.50 17.89 -2.31
C THR A 18 -20.19 18.05 -1.52
N PRO A 19 -19.14 18.67 -2.08
CA PRO A 19 -17.89 18.88 -1.36
C PRO A 19 -18.07 19.89 -0.21
N GLY A 20 -17.41 19.61 0.91
CA GLY A 20 -17.28 20.58 2.02
C GLY A 20 -16.36 21.74 1.65
N PRO A 21 -16.23 22.76 2.53
CA PRO A 21 -15.48 23.98 2.22
C PRO A 21 -14.02 23.74 1.79
N ALA A 22 -13.35 22.71 2.33
CA ALA A 22 -11.95 22.41 2.06
C ALA A 22 -11.76 21.15 1.16
N ASP A 23 -12.84 20.69 0.51
CA ASP A 23 -12.82 19.45 -0.25
C ASP A 23 -12.92 19.70 -1.76
N LEU A 24 -12.43 18.73 -2.52
CA LEU A 24 -12.63 18.59 -3.96
C LEU A 24 -13.66 17.49 -4.22
N LEU A 25 -14.52 17.69 -5.21
CA LEU A 25 -15.32 16.64 -5.83
C LEU A 25 -14.62 16.18 -7.09
N LEU A 26 -14.25 14.91 -7.13
CA LEU A 26 -13.67 14.28 -8.32
C LEU A 26 -14.71 13.50 -9.10
N ARG A 27 -14.69 13.61 -10.41
CA ARG A 27 -15.11 12.53 -11.30
C ARG A 27 -13.98 11.51 -11.32
N VAL A 28 -14.18 10.37 -10.68
CA VAL A 28 -13.18 9.31 -10.57
C VAL A 28 -12.92 8.70 -11.95
N ARG A 29 -11.66 8.47 -12.27
CA ARG A 29 -11.22 7.76 -13.48
C ARG A 29 -10.61 6.41 -13.17
N ALA A 30 -9.99 6.28 -12.00
CA ALA A 30 -9.45 5.02 -11.52
C ALA A 30 -9.40 4.98 -10.00
N CYS A 31 -9.55 3.79 -9.43
CA CYS A 31 -9.39 3.50 -8.01
C CYS A 31 -8.42 2.33 -7.84
N GLY A 32 -7.34 2.53 -7.09
CA GLY A 32 -6.42 1.48 -6.70
C GLY A 32 -6.95 0.69 -5.51
N ILE A 33 -6.89 -0.63 -5.60
CA ILE A 33 -7.34 -1.54 -4.54
C ILE A 33 -6.13 -2.13 -3.83
N HIS A 34 -6.22 -2.25 -2.51
CA HIS A 34 -5.16 -2.83 -1.68
C HIS A 34 -5.73 -3.68 -0.53
N ALA A 35 -4.86 -4.42 0.16
CA ALA A 35 -5.25 -5.30 1.26
C ALA A 35 -6.00 -4.58 2.41
N GLY A 36 -5.77 -3.27 2.59
CA GLY A 36 -6.51 -2.44 3.54
C GLY A 36 -7.99 -2.33 3.18
N ASP A 37 -8.35 -2.20 1.89
CA ASP A 37 -9.75 -2.17 1.45
C ASP A 37 -10.46 -3.48 1.77
N ALA A 38 -9.80 -4.62 1.53
CA ALA A 38 -10.33 -5.94 1.87
C ALA A 38 -10.51 -6.12 3.38
N ARG A 39 -9.55 -5.67 4.19
CA ARG A 39 -9.66 -5.69 5.66
C ARG A 39 -10.79 -4.78 6.17
N LEU A 40 -10.91 -3.58 5.65
CA LEU A 40 -12.01 -2.65 5.99
C LEU A 40 -13.36 -3.21 5.57
N MET A 41 -13.45 -3.86 4.42
CA MET A 41 -14.65 -4.55 3.95
C MET A 41 -15.08 -5.64 4.95
N ARG A 42 -14.15 -6.46 5.43
CA ARG A 42 -14.40 -7.50 6.43
C ARG A 42 -14.60 -6.95 7.84
N GLY A 43 -14.14 -5.72 8.12
CA GLY A 43 -14.03 -5.18 9.47
C GLY A 43 -13.09 -6.03 10.33
N ASP A 44 -11.96 -6.43 9.76
CA ASP A 44 -10.94 -7.29 10.37
C ASP A 44 -9.59 -6.57 10.47
N PRO A 45 -8.95 -6.55 11.65
CA PRO A 45 -9.40 -7.10 12.93
C PRO A 45 -10.59 -6.35 13.53
N ALA A 46 -11.37 -7.00 14.40
CA ALA A 46 -12.58 -6.40 14.98
C ALA A 46 -12.34 -5.02 15.64
N LEU A 47 -11.13 -4.78 16.13
CA LEU A 47 -10.72 -3.48 16.71
C LEU A 47 -10.82 -2.31 15.70
N VAL A 48 -10.62 -2.57 14.40
CA VAL A 48 -10.79 -1.57 13.33
C VAL A 48 -12.19 -0.98 13.31
N ARG A 49 -13.21 -1.77 13.71
CA ARG A 49 -14.61 -1.33 13.77
C ARG A 49 -14.84 -0.18 14.77
N LEU A 50 -14.01 -0.02 15.79
CA LEU A 50 -14.09 1.12 16.70
C LEU A 50 -13.87 2.45 15.96
N ALA A 51 -12.95 2.48 15.02
CA ALA A 51 -12.65 3.66 14.21
C ALA A 51 -13.61 3.82 13.01
N PHE A 52 -13.95 2.72 12.35
CA PHE A 52 -14.68 2.73 11.08
C PHE A 52 -16.18 2.39 11.19
N GLY A 53 -16.69 2.14 12.40
CA GLY A 53 -18.09 1.83 12.70
C GLY A 53 -18.26 0.46 13.34
N ILE A 54 -18.84 0.39 14.53
CA ILE A 54 -18.91 -0.83 15.36
C ILE A 54 -19.77 -1.92 14.72
N ARG A 55 -20.99 -1.60 14.32
CA ARG A 55 -21.94 -2.55 13.76
C ARG A 55 -21.97 -2.58 12.23
N ARG A 56 -21.69 -1.46 11.61
CA ARG A 56 -21.64 -1.26 10.16
C ARG A 56 -20.60 -0.23 9.81
N PRO A 57 -20.01 -0.28 8.61
CA PRO A 57 -19.07 0.74 8.16
C PRO A 57 -19.73 2.12 8.14
N ARG A 58 -19.02 3.16 8.57
CA ARG A 58 -19.49 4.56 8.45
C ARG A 58 -19.55 5.00 6.99
N THR A 59 -18.55 4.59 6.19
CA THR A 59 -18.52 4.84 4.75
C THR A 59 -18.97 3.59 4.01
N ALA A 60 -20.00 3.73 3.18
CA ALA A 60 -20.59 2.62 2.42
C ALA A 60 -19.66 2.16 1.29
N THR A 61 -19.08 3.12 0.58
CA THR A 61 -18.24 2.91 -0.60
C THR A 61 -16.82 2.59 -0.18
N ARG A 62 -16.18 1.63 -0.85
CA ARG A 62 -14.77 1.25 -0.63
C ARG A 62 -13.85 2.05 -1.55
N GLY A 63 -12.56 1.73 -1.51
CA GLY A 63 -11.53 2.33 -2.31
C GLY A 63 -10.95 3.59 -1.68
N ILE A 64 -9.65 3.58 -1.44
CA ILE A 64 -8.93 4.65 -0.75
C ILE A 64 -8.06 5.44 -1.74
N ASP A 65 -7.46 4.76 -2.70
CA ASP A 65 -6.57 5.36 -3.70
C ASP A 65 -7.37 5.77 -4.94
N VAL A 66 -7.39 7.06 -5.29
CA VAL A 66 -8.17 7.55 -6.43
C VAL A 66 -7.35 8.46 -7.34
N ALA A 67 -7.64 8.39 -8.63
CA ALA A 67 -7.23 9.38 -9.61
C ALA A 67 -8.46 9.83 -10.41
N GLY A 68 -8.55 11.12 -10.71
CA GLY A 68 -9.70 11.66 -11.42
C GLY A 68 -9.57 13.13 -11.73
N THR A 69 -10.66 13.68 -12.27
CA THR A 69 -10.77 15.08 -12.69
C THR A 69 -11.58 15.88 -11.66
N VAL A 70 -11.10 17.03 -11.25
CA VAL A 70 -11.84 17.96 -10.37
C VAL A 70 -13.06 18.51 -11.11
N VAL A 71 -14.27 18.29 -10.57
CA VAL A 71 -15.53 18.77 -11.18
C VAL A 71 -16.25 19.79 -10.31
N ALA A 72 -15.95 19.83 -9.01
CA ALA A 72 -16.38 20.91 -8.11
C ALA A 72 -15.39 21.02 -6.95
N MET A 73 -15.42 22.15 -6.25
CA MET A 73 -14.57 22.39 -5.09
C MET A 73 -15.26 23.28 -4.07
N GLY A 74 -14.87 23.14 -2.81
CA GLY A 74 -15.33 23.98 -1.71
C GLY A 74 -14.74 25.39 -1.77
N ALA A 75 -15.42 26.33 -1.12
CA ALA A 75 -15.08 27.75 -1.18
C ALA A 75 -13.72 28.11 -0.54
N ALA A 76 -13.20 27.26 0.34
CA ALA A 76 -11.89 27.47 0.99
C ALA A 76 -10.73 26.79 0.25
N VAL A 77 -11.01 26.07 -0.85
CA VAL A 77 -9.97 25.40 -1.62
C VAL A 77 -9.17 26.42 -2.43
N THR A 78 -7.84 26.32 -2.33
CA THR A 78 -6.88 27.09 -3.14
C THR A 78 -5.92 26.12 -3.83
N GLY A 79 -5.29 26.57 -4.93
CA GLY A 79 -4.27 25.79 -5.64
C GLY A 79 -4.80 24.75 -6.62
N PHE A 80 -6.13 24.58 -6.74
CA PHE A 80 -6.79 23.72 -7.73
C PHE A 80 -7.83 24.49 -8.53
N ARG A 81 -8.19 23.93 -9.70
CA ARG A 81 -9.24 24.44 -10.59
C ARG A 81 -10.12 23.29 -11.07
N ILE A 82 -11.34 23.59 -11.47
CA ILE A 82 -12.20 22.64 -12.18
C ILE A 82 -11.50 22.23 -13.48
N GLY A 83 -11.43 20.94 -13.74
CA GLY A 83 -10.72 20.35 -14.87
C GLY A 83 -9.31 19.82 -14.52
N ASP A 84 -8.76 20.14 -13.35
CA ASP A 84 -7.46 19.63 -12.94
C ASP A 84 -7.52 18.11 -12.75
N GLU A 85 -6.48 17.44 -13.24
CA GLU A 85 -6.28 16.00 -13.06
C GLU A 85 -5.46 15.76 -11.79
N VAL A 86 -6.03 14.98 -10.87
CA VAL A 86 -5.43 14.77 -9.56
C VAL A 86 -5.42 13.30 -9.13
N VAL A 87 -4.56 13.00 -8.18
CA VAL A 87 -4.51 11.72 -7.48
C VAL A 87 -4.45 11.97 -5.98
N ALA A 88 -5.10 11.10 -5.20
CA ALA A 88 -5.14 11.24 -3.74
C ALA A 88 -5.37 9.91 -3.02
N GLU A 89 -5.04 9.91 -1.72
CA GLU A 89 -5.48 8.92 -0.75
C GLU A 89 -6.65 9.49 0.07
N ILE A 90 -7.87 8.92 -0.05
CA ILE A 90 -9.07 9.44 0.63
C ILE A 90 -9.04 9.18 2.16
N GLY A 91 -8.45 8.08 2.58
CA GLY A 91 -8.31 7.72 4.00
C GLY A 91 -9.36 6.76 4.54
N VAL A 92 -10.65 6.93 4.24
CA VAL A 92 -11.74 6.10 4.82
C VAL A 92 -12.56 5.34 3.79
N GLY A 93 -12.28 5.51 2.50
CA GLY A 93 -13.03 4.95 1.38
C GLY A 93 -13.90 5.99 0.68
N GLY A 94 -14.51 5.58 -0.42
CA GLY A 94 -15.32 6.44 -1.29
C GLY A 94 -14.91 6.38 -2.75
N GLY A 95 -13.75 5.80 -3.06
CA GLY A 95 -13.16 5.82 -4.40
C GLY A 95 -13.74 4.83 -5.39
N LEU A 96 -14.39 3.77 -4.94
CA LEU A 96 -15.13 2.83 -5.81
C LEU A 96 -16.52 3.41 -6.17
N ALA A 97 -16.52 4.54 -6.84
CA ALA A 97 -17.71 5.26 -7.29
C ALA A 97 -17.35 6.17 -8.47
N GLU A 98 -18.36 6.62 -9.22
CA GLU A 98 -18.16 7.59 -10.31
C GLU A 98 -17.69 8.96 -9.80
N TYR A 99 -18.07 9.32 -8.56
CA TYR A 99 -17.68 10.57 -7.92
C TYR A 99 -17.20 10.31 -6.49
N ALA A 100 -16.17 11.03 -6.07
CA ALA A 100 -15.61 10.94 -4.73
C ALA A 100 -15.25 12.32 -4.19
N ILE A 101 -15.49 12.52 -2.88
CA ILE A 101 -14.98 13.70 -2.17
C ILE A 101 -13.60 13.38 -1.62
N ILE A 102 -12.65 14.27 -1.82
CA ILE A 102 -11.31 14.20 -1.25
C ILE A 102 -10.95 15.51 -0.54
N PRO A 103 -10.27 15.48 0.61
CA PRO A 103 -9.67 16.70 1.17
C PRO A 103 -8.65 17.29 0.19
N ALA A 104 -8.77 18.57 -0.15
CA ALA A 104 -7.84 19.22 -1.08
C ALA A 104 -6.38 19.10 -0.63
N ALA A 105 -6.13 19.12 0.69
CA ALA A 105 -4.80 18.94 1.29
C ALA A 105 -4.16 17.56 1.02
N ARG A 106 -4.92 16.58 0.51
CA ARG A 106 -4.41 15.24 0.15
C ARG A 106 -4.26 15.04 -1.35
N ALA A 107 -4.73 15.99 -2.14
CA ALA A 107 -4.67 15.93 -3.60
C ALA A 107 -3.28 16.35 -4.11
N VAL A 108 -2.81 15.66 -5.13
CA VAL A 108 -1.59 16.00 -5.87
C VAL A 108 -1.94 16.02 -7.35
N SER A 109 -1.44 17.02 -8.06
CA SER A 109 -1.62 17.12 -9.52
C SER A 109 -0.99 15.91 -10.22
N ARG A 110 -1.75 15.29 -11.10
CA ARG A 110 -1.30 14.14 -11.89
C ARG A 110 -0.65 14.63 -13.19
N PRO A 111 0.62 14.26 -13.46
CA PRO A 111 1.23 14.53 -14.77
C PRO A 111 0.42 13.90 -15.92
N ALA A 112 0.26 14.62 -17.03
CA ALA A 112 -0.56 14.20 -18.16
C ALA A 112 -0.10 12.87 -18.79
N ARG A 113 1.20 12.56 -18.71
CA ARG A 113 1.78 11.30 -19.21
C ARG A 113 1.45 10.08 -18.35
N ILE A 114 1.10 10.27 -17.09
CA ILE A 114 0.73 9.19 -16.20
C ILE A 114 -0.78 8.92 -16.34
N SER A 115 -1.16 7.74 -16.78
CA SER A 115 -2.57 7.38 -16.87
C SER A 115 -3.26 7.36 -15.51
N PRO A 116 -4.58 7.57 -15.43
CA PRO A 116 -5.31 7.49 -14.16
C PRO A 116 -5.10 6.16 -13.41
N ALA A 117 -5.06 5.03 -14.14
CA ALA A 117 -4.85 3.71 -13.55
C ALA A 117 -3.47 3.58 -12.89
N VAL A 118 -2.42 4.10 -13.54
CA VAL A 118 -1.06 4.13 -13.01
C VAL A 118 -0.99 5.05 -11.79
N ALA A 119 -1.59 6.22 -11.86
CA ALA A 119 -1.61 7.17 -10.74
C ALA A 119 -2.34 6.62 -9.51
N ALA A 120 -3.54 6.02 -9.70
CA ALA A 120 -4.30 5.41 -8.61
C ALA A 120 -3.61 4.19 -7.98
N ALA A 121 -2.61 3.59 -8.61
CA ALA A 121 -1.84 2.50 -8.05
C ALA A 121 -0.78 2.96 -7.02
N LEU A 122 -0.44 4.26 -6.97
CA LEU A 122 0.69 4.80 -6.19
C LEU A 122 0.41 5.05 -4.70
N PRO A 123 -0.70 5.71 -4.27
CA PRO A 123 -0.76 6.38 -2.97
C PRO A 123 -0.44 5.47 -1.79
N VAL A 124 -1.34 4.58 -1.38
CA VAL A 124 -1.14 3.72 -0.20
C VAL A 124 0.08 2.81 -0.35
N SER A 125 0.21 2.13 -1.48
CA SER A 125 1.26 1.11 -1.65
C SER A 125 2.65 1.72 -1.80
N GLY A 126 2.81 2.71 -2.66
CA GLY A 126 4.07 3.44 -2.86
C GLY A 126 4.44 4.25 -1.62
N GLY A 127 3.46 4.97 -1.04
CA GLY A 127 3.67 5.74 0.19
C GLY A 127 4.08 4.89 1.39
N THR A 128 3.51 3.69 1.52
CA THR A 128 3.90 2.71 2.55
C THR A 128 5.33 2.21 2.33
N ALA A 129 5.68 1.85 1.09
CA ALA A 129 7.02 1.39 0.74
C ALA A 129 8.08 2.46 1.04
N TRP A 130 7.81 3.71 0.63
CA TRP A 130 8.68 4.85 0.90
C TRP A 130 8.95 5.02 2.40
N GLN A 131 7.87 5.11 3.19
CA GLN A 131 7.95 5.29 4.64
C GLN A 131 8.60 4.09 5.35
N ALA A 132 8.45 2.87 4.82
CA ALA A 132 9.12 1.68 5.35
C ALA A 132 10.65 1.77 5.17
N LEU A 133 11.11 2.20 3.99
CA LEU A 133 12.53 2.38 3.71
C LEU A 133 13.15 3.52 4.54
N ASP A 134 12.41 4.63 4.74
CA ASP A 134 12.84 5.73 5.61
C ASP A 134 12.93 5.29 7.07
N ALA A 135 11.92 4.55 7.57
CA ALA A 135 11.92 4.02 8.93
C ALA A 135 13.07 3.03 9.17
N ALA A 136 13.50 2.33 8.13
CA ALA A 136 14.64 1.42 8.18
C ALA A 136 15.99 2.14 8.03
N GLY A 137 16.01 3.38 7.54
CA GLY A 137 17.24 4.14 7.26
C GLY A 137 17.96 3.63 6.01
N VAL A 138 17.26 3.18 5.00
CA VAL A 138 17.85 2.64 3.77
C VAL A 138 18.45 3.75 2.92
N HIS A 139 19.71 3.57 2.55
CA HIS A 139 20.53 4.47 1.72
C HIS A 139 21.40 3.67 0.74
N SER A 140 22.17 4.36 -0.07
CA SER A 140 23.11 3.73 -1.01
C SER A 140 24.10 2.81 -0.29
N GLY A 141 24.29 1.60 -0.83
CA GLY A 141 25.12 0.54 -0.25
C GLY A 141 24.46 -0.27 0.87
N SER A 142 23.22 0.06 1.29
CA SER A 142 22.47 -0.76 2.25
C SER A 142 22.11 -2.12 1.65
N ARG A 143 22.23 -3.20 2.42
CA ARG A 143 21.67 -4.51 2.06
C ARG A 143 20.29 -4.68 2.69
N VAL A 144 19.27 -4.84 1.84
CA VAL A 144 17.86 -4.84 2.24
C VAL A 144 17.19 -6.16 1.88
N LEU A 145 16.57 -6.83 2.87
CA LEU A 145 15.70 -7.97 2.62
C LEU A 145 14.24 -7.53 2.57
N VAL A 146 13.54 -7.81 1.47
CA VAL A 146 12.12 -7.54 1.29
C VAL A 146 11.34 -8.86 1.32
N ILE A 147 10.49 -9.05 2.33
CA ILE A 147 9.64 -10.23 2.49
C ILE A 147 8.23 -9.91 2.02
N GLY A 148 7.74 -10.61 0.99
CA GLY A 148 6.51 -10.30 0.28
C GLY A 148 6.74 -9.31 -0.89
N ALA A 149 7.87 -9.46 -1.57
CA ALA A 149 8.37 -8.54 -2.60
C ALA A 149 7.46 -8.44 -3.84
N SER A 150 6.65 -9.46 -4.14
CA SER A 150 5.75 -9.46 -5.31
C SER A 150 4.40 -8.78 -5.09
N GLY A 151 4.04 -8.43 -3.84
CA GLY A 151 2.77 -7.77 -3.54
C GLY A 151 2.76 -6.27 -3.85
N GLY A 152 1.61 -5.62 -3.66
CA GLY A 152 1.43 -4.20 -3.98
C GLY A 152 2.47 -3.28 -3.33
N VAL A 153 2.73 -3.40 -2.02
CA VAL A 153 3.79 -2.64 -1.34
C VAL A 153 5.18 -3.16 -1.72
N GLY A 154 5.33 -4.49 -1.88
CA GLY A 154 6.62 -5.13 -2.13
C GLY A 154 7.27 -4.69 -3.42
N THR A 155 6.50 -4.61 -4.52
CA THR A 155 7.00 -4.18 -5.82
C THR A 155 7.53 -2.75 -5.82
N TYR A 156 6.93 -1.84 -5.03
CA TYR A 156 7.48 -0.50 -4.81
C TYR A 156 8.70 -0.52 -3.89
N THR A 157 8.67 -1.33 -2.83
CA THR A 157 9.80 -1.42 -1.90
C THR A 157 11.08 -1.85 -2.62
N VAL A 158 10.99 -2.85 -3.51
CA VAL A 158 12.13 -3.30 -4.34
C VAL A 158 12.66 -2.17 -5.21
N GLN A 159 11.78 -1.52 -5.98
CA GLN A 159 12.18 -0.46 -6.91
C GLN A 159 12.76 0.75 -6.18
N LEU A 160 12.10 1.23 -5.12
CA LEU A 160 12.57 2.38 -4.35
C LEU A 160 13.86 2.10 -3.59
N ALA A 161 14.08 0.86 -3.11
CA ALA A 161 15.35 0.48 -2.50
C ALA A 161 16.48 0.44 -3.54
N ALA A 162 16.24 -0.15 -4.71
CA ALA A 162 17.20 -0.18 -5.82
C ALA A 162 17.52 1.23 -6.34
N GLU A 163 16.52 2.11 -6.46
CA GLU A 163 16.69 3.52 -6.86
C GLU A 163 17.53 4.31 -5.85
N ARG A 164 17.46 3.96 -4.57
CA ARG A 164 18.35 4.50 -3.51
C ARG A 164 19.75 3.91 -3.54
N GLY A 165 20.07 2.99 -4.45
CA GLY A 165 21.36 2.32 -4.55
C GLY A 165 21.58 1.22 -3.52
N ALA A 166 20.52 0.60 -2.99
CA ALA A 166 20.62 -0.54 -2.07
C ALA A 166 20.76 -1.87 -2.84
N GLU A 167 21.46 -2.83 -2.23
CA GLU A 167 21.48 -4.23 -2.67
C GLU A 167 20.22 -4.92 -2.15
N VAL A 168 19.26 -5.21 -3.06
CA VAL A 168 17.96 -5.75 -2.69
C VAL A 168 17.93 -7.27 -2.79
N TRP A 169 17.60 -7.92 -1.67
CA TRP A 169 17.29 -9.34 -1.54
C TRP A 169 15.77 -9.49 -1.37
N ALA A 170 15.14 -10.39 -2.11
CA ALA A 170 13.70 -10.45 -2.19
C ALA A 170 13.14 -11.87 -2.02
N LEU A 171 12.17 -12.03 -1.12
CA LEU A 171 11.35 -13.23 -1.02
C LEU A 171 10.02 -12.97 -1.72
N ALA A 172 9.72 -13.75 -2.76
CA ALA A 172 8.50 -13.69 -3.56
C ALA A 172 7.99 -15.09 -3.88
N GLY A 173 6.81 -15.22 -4.45
CA GLY A 173 6.36 -16.49 -5.01
C GLY A 173 7.06 -16.80 -6.33
N GLU A 174 7.28 -18.09 -6.63
CA GLU A 174 8.00 -18.58 -7.81
C GLU A 174 7.60 -17.87 -9.11
N ARG A 175 6.31 -17.73 -9.38
CA ARG A 175 5.77 -17.08 -10.60
C ARG A 175 6.18 -15.60 -10.75
N ALA A 176 6.63 -14.95 -9.67
CA ALA A 176 6.97 -13.53 -9.66
C ALA A 176 8.48 -13.26 -9.53
N LEU A 177 9.34 -14.28 -9.46
CA LEU A 177 10.78 -14.10 -9.28
C LEU A 177 11.39 -13.26 -10.43
N GLY A 178 11.09 -13.61 -11.68
CA GLY A 178 11.57 -12.86 -12.83
C GLY A 178 11.08 -11.41 -12.87
N LEU A 179 9.83 -11.16 -12.46
CA LEU A 179 9.31 -9.80 -12.30
C LEU A 179 10.13 -9.04 -11.27
N VAL A 180 10.30 -9.59 -10.07
CA VAL A 180 10.98 -8.93 -8.94
C VAL A 180 12.46 -8.66 -9.27
N THR A 181 13.14 -9.57 -9.97
CA THR A 181 14.48 -9.33 -10.53
C THR A 181 14.47 -8.15 -11.50
N GLY A 182 13.50 -8.11 -12.43
CA GLY A 182 13.35 -7.01 -13.38
C GLY A 182 12.95 -5.65 -12.74
N LEU A 183 12.54 -5.65 -11.48
CA LEU A 183 12.28 -4.44 -10.68
C LEU A 183 13.51 -3.96 -9.90
N GLY A 184 14.65 -4.65 -9.98
CA GLY A 184 15.91 -4.24 -9.39
C GLY A 184 16.36 -5.06 -8.17
N ALA A 185 15.76 -6.22 -7.89
CA ALA A 185 16.30 -7.12 -6.88
C ALA A 185 17.54 -7.85 -7.41
N ALA A 186 18.66 -7.76 -6.66
CA ALA A 186 19.90 -8.44 -6.96
C ALA A 186 19.82 -9.95 -6.68
N HIS A 187 19.03 -10.33 -5.66
CA HIS A 187 18.84 -11.72 -5.25
C HIS A 187 17.35 -11.98 -5.04
N THR A 188 16.83 -13.05 -5.65
CA THR A 188 15.41 -13.44 -5.54
C THR A 188 15.27 -14.90 -5.15
N PHE A 189 14.38 -15.19 -4.22
CA PHE A 189 14.14 -16.54 -3.72
C PHE A 189 12.64 -16.81 -3.61
N ASP A 190 12.23 -18.05 -3.93
CA ASP A 190 10.87 -18.49 -3.63
C ASP A 190 10.71 -18.69 -2.11
N TYR A 191 9.76 -17.95 -1.53
CA TYR A 191 9.47 -18.02 -0.09
C TYR A 191 9.02 -19.42 0.38
N ARG A 192 8.62 -20.31 -0.52
CA ARG A 192 8.28 -21.71 -0.18
C ARG A 192 9.51 -22.55 0.03
N GLN A 193 10.63 -22.21 -0.61
CA GLN A 193 11.89 -22.94 -0.53
C GLN A 193 12.84 -22.27 0.46
N VAL A 194 12.93 -20.93 0.43
CA VAL A 194 13.83 -20.15 1.28
C VAL A 194 13.02 -19.32 2.28
N GLN A 195 13.11 -19.70 3.55
CA GLN A 195 12.46 -19.00 4.66
C GLN A 195 13.47 -18.12 5.41
N PRO A 196 13.03 -17.03 6.09
CA PRO A 196 13.90 -16.31 7.00
C PRO A 196 14.59 -17.25 8.02
N GLY A 197 15.93 -17.24 8.03
CA GLY A 197 16.76 -18.15 8.80
C GLY A 197 17.36 -19.31 8.00
N ALA A 198 17.00 -19.46 6.73
CA ALA A 198 17.64 -20.41 5.83
C ALA A 198 19.09 -19.98 5.51
N PRO A 199 19.99 -20.92 5.15
CA PRO A 199 21.40 -20.62 4.86
C PRO A 199 21.62 -19.60 3.76
N GLU A 200 20.71 -19.53 2.79
CA GLU A 200 20.72 -18.57 1.68
C GLU A 200 20.56 -17.11 2.14
N LEU A 201 20.02 -16.91 3.34
CA LEU A 201 19.87 -15.59 3.98
C LEU A 201 20.84 -15.49 5.16
N PRO A 202 22.07 -15.03 4.95
CA PRO A 202 23.11 -15.07 5.96
C PRO A 202 22.72 -14.27 7.22
N PRO A 203 22.97 -14.81 8.42
CA PRO A 203 22.69 -14.10 9.66
C PRO A 203 23.60 -12.85 9.78
N ALA A 204 23.11 -11.84 10.49
CA ALA A 204 23.83 -10.62 10.80
C ALA A 204 24.41 -9.87 9.56
N SER A 205 23.71 -9.95 8.40
CA SER A 205 24.21 -9.40 7.13
C SER A 205 23.37 -8.26 6.55
N PHE A 206 22.13 -8.06 7.04
CA PHE A 206 21.22 -7.07 6.49
C PHE A 206 21.18 -5.79 7.31
N ASP A 207 21.16 -4.65 6.63
CA ASP A 207 20.90 -3.32 7.22
C ASP A 207 19.45 -3.16 7.57
N ALA A 208 18.59 -3.63 6.67
CA ALA A 208 17.15 -3.52 6.78
C ALA A 208 16.47 -4.83 6.40
N VAL A 209 15.40 -5.17 7.13
CA VAL A 209 14.45 -6.20 6.75
C VAL A 209 13.06 -5.56 6.72
N ILE A 210 12.44 -5.53 5.55
CA ILE A 210 11.09 -4.99 5.36
C ILE A 210 10.12 -6.18 5.29
N ASP A 211 9.42 -6.43 6.39
CA ASP A 211 8.48 -7.54 6.51
C ASP A 211 7.05 -7.10 6.17
N ILE A 212 6.65 -7.36 4.91
CA ILE A 212 5.32 -7.04 4.38
C ILE A 212 4.39 -8.24 4.57
N ALA A 213 4.89 -9.46 4.46
CA ALA A 213 4.09 -10.68 4.63
C ALA A 213 3.62 -10.88 6.09
N GLY A 214 4.44 -10.49 7.06
CA GLY A 214 4.07 -10.45 8.47
C GLY A 214 3.99 -11.80 9.17
N THR A 215 4.53 -12.88 8.59
CA THR A 215 4.42 -14.25 9.09
C THR A 215 5.68 -14.76 9.80
N ALA A 216 6.85 -14.24 9.47
CA ALA A 216 8.13 -14.72 10.00
C ALA A 216 8.31 -14.42 11.50
N PRO A 217 8.97 -15.33 12.27
CA PRO A 217 9.28 -15.09 13.69
C PRO A 217 10.17 -13.86 13.89
N LEU A 218 9.82 -12.97 14.83
CA LEU A 218 10.56 -11.73 15.08
C LEU A 218 12.00 -11.95 15.50
N ALA A 219 12.28 -13.01 16.27
CA ALA A 219 13.62 -13.36 16.69
C ALA A 219 14.51 -13.72 15.49
N THR A 220 13.96 -14.49 14.54
CA THR A 220 14.63 -14.84 13.29
C THR A 220 14.93 -13.61 12.45
N LEU A 221 13.94 -12.73 12.23
CA LEU A 221 14.13 -11.48 11.49
C LEU A 221 15.23 -10.62 12.12
N ARG A 222 15.24 -10.52 13.47
CA ARG A 222 16.28 -9.79 14.19
C ARG A 222 17.66 -10.44 14.03
N GLY A 223 17.72 -11.77 13.94
CA GLY A 223 18.95 -12.53 13.71
C GLY A 223 19.62 -12.24 12.38
N LEU A 224 18.83 -11.86 11.36
CA LEU A 224 19.33 -11.47 10.04
C LEU A 224 20.01 -10.08 10.02
N LEU A 225 19.68 -9.20 10.98
CA LEU A 225 20.24 -7.85 11.03
C LEU A 225 21.69 -7.84 11.47
N ARG A 226 22.50 -7.06 10.78
CA ARG A 226 23.78 -6.61 11.29
C ARG A 226 23.61 -5.65 12.47
N GLU A 227 24.68 -5.31 13.16
CA GLU A 227 24.63 -4.31 14.21
C GLU A 227 24.22 -2.94 13.63
N GLY A 228 23.32 -2.24 14.30
CA GLY A 228 22.70 -1.01 13.81
C GLY A 228 21.47 -1.19 12.93
N GLY A 229 21.23 -2.40 12.40
CA GLY A 229 20.15 -2.70 11.47
C GLY A 229 18.74 -2.60 12.05
N THR A 230 17.75 -2.53 11.17
CA THR A 230 16.34 -2.34 11.53
C THR A 230 15.41 -3.30 10.78
N VAL A 231 14.54 -4.01 11.50
CA VAL A 231 13.35 -4.67 10.92
C VAL A 231 12.21 -3.65 10.93
N VAL A 232 11.52 -3.50 9.80
CA VAL A 232 10.26 -2.74 9.70
C VAL A 232 9.13 -3.70 9.41
N LEU A 233 8.16 -3.74 10.30
CA LEU A 233 6.93 -4.52 10.15
C LEU A 233 5.88 -3.64 9.48
N VAL A 234 5.57 -3.93 8.22
CA VAL A 234 4.57 -3.18 7.42
C VAL A 234 3.18 -3.77 7.64
N SER A 235 3.11 -5.07 7.82
CA SER A 235 1.88 -5.82 8.08
C SER A 235 2.16 -6.84 9.20
N GLY A 236 1.12 -7.49 9.68
CA GLY A 236 1.28 -8.53 10.69
C GLY A 236 0.15 -9.52 10.63
N ALA A 237 0.51 -10.81 10.69
CA ALA A 237 -0.44 -11.84 11.07
C ALA A 237 -0.91 -11.59 12.49
N GLY A 238 -2.19 -11.74 12.76
CA GLY A 238 -2.76 -11.51 14.09
C GLY A 238 -4.11 -12.17 14.26
N GLY A 239 -4.58 -12.24 15.51
CA GLY A 239 -5.90 -12.79 15.80
C GLY A 239 -7.04 -11.91 15.26
N LYS A 240 -8.19 -12.53 15.02
CA LYS A 240 -9.40 -11.86 14.47
C LYS A 240 -9.88 -10.65 15.29
N ILE A 241 -9.54 -10.57 16.58
CA ILE A 241 -10.00 -9.48 17.48
C ILE A 241 -8.98 -8.35 17.54
N LEU A 242 -7.72 -8.66 17.91
CA LEU A 242 -6.67 -7.68 18.17
C LEU A 242 -5.72 -7.47 16.99
N GLY A 243 -5.85 -8.27 15.93
CA GLY A 243 -4.98 -8.19 14.76
C GLY A 243 -3.50 -8.30 15.13
N PRO A 244 -2.64 -7.43 14.61
CA PRO A 244 -1.20 -7.51 14.79
C PRO A 244 -0.70 -7.01 16.16
N MET A 245 -1.56 -6.55 17.07
CA MET A 245 -1.13 -5.92 18.35
C MET A 245 -0.20 -6.80 19.18
N GLY A 246 -0.48 -8.11 19.27
CA GLY A 246 0.40 -9.05 19.98
C GLY A 246 1.81 -9.12 19.38
N ARG A 247 1.90 -9.06 18.04
CA ARG A 247 3.17 -8.99 17.30
C ARG A 247 3.88 -7.67 17.54
N MET A 248 3.14 -6.55 17.57
CA MET A 248 3.69 -5.21 17.85
C MET A 248 4.24 -5.11 19.28
N LEU A 249 3.54 -5.63 20.28
CA LEU A 249 4.03 -5.68 21.67
C LEU A 249 5.31 -6.53 21.77
N LYS A 250 5.32 -7.73 21.18
CA LYS A 250 6.52 -8.57 21.12
C LYS A 250 7.68 -7.85 20.41
N ALA A 251 7.39 -7.10 19.34
CA ALA A 251 8.39 -6.32 18.61
C ALA A 251 9.04 -5.27 19.52
N ALA A 252 8.26 -4.55 20.32
CA ALA A 252 8.77 -3.56 21.28
C ALA A 252 9.70 -4.20 22.33
N PHE A 253 9.33 -5.36 22.88
CA PHE A 253 10.17 -6.11 23.82
C PHE A 253 11.46 -6.66 23.20
N LEU A 254 11.41 -7.13 21.95
CA LEU A 254 12.57 -7.68 21.24
C LEU A 254 13.46 -6.60 20.64
N SER A 255 12.98 -5.38 20.49
CA SER A 255 13.76 -4.26 19.96
C SER A 255 14.91 -3.91 20.91
N ARG A 256 16.14 -3.86 20.39
CA ARG A 256 17.36 -3.51 21.13
C ARG A 256 18.04 -2.34 20.42
N ARG A 257 18.81 -1.51 21.15
CA ARG A 257 19.55 -0.37 20.55
C ARG A 257 20.38 -0.74 19.34
N ARG A 258 20.99 -1.94 19.34
CA ARG A 258 21.87 -2.43 18.28
C ARG A 258 21.17 -3.15 17.14
N ARG A 259 19.92 -3.64 17.34
CA ARG A 259 19.07 -4.33 16.32
C ARG A 259 17.62 -4.00 16.62
N ARG A 260 17.07 -3.08 15.86
CA ARG A 260 15.75 -2.48 16.11
C ARG A 260 14.65 -3.23 15.41
N ILE A 261 13.47 -3.25 16.00
CA ILE A 261 12.23 -3.67 15.35
C ILE A 261 11.23 -2.54 15.48
N ARG A 262 10.72 -2.06 14.36
CA ARG A 262 9.75 -0.97 14.28
C ARG A 262 8.48 -1.46 13.61
N SER A 263 7.32 -1.13 14.16
CA SER A 263 6.04 -1.29 13.48
C SER A 263 5.74 -0.01 12.71
N LEU A 264 5.43 -0.14 11.43
CA LEU A 264 5.09 1.01 10.60
C LEU A 264 3.60 1.35 10.76
N ALA A 265 3.32 2.62 11.04
CA ALA A 265 2.00 3.23 10.88
C ALA A 265 2.10 4.24 9.73
N ALA A 266 1.97 3.75 8.51
CA ALA A 266 2.01 4.60 7.32
C ALA A 266 0.82 5.56 7.31
N THR A 267 1.07 6.79 6.92
CA THR A 267 0.06 7.86 6.80
C THR A 267 0.08 8.47 5.41
N ALA A 268 -1.05 9.01 4.96
CA ALA A 268 -1.12 9.76 3.72
C ALA A 268 -0.19 10.97 3.78
N ARG A 269 0.72 11.07 2.80
CA ARG A 269 1.69 12.16 2.67
C ARG A 269 1.72 12.65 1.23
N PRO A 270 1.06 13.77 0.92
CA PRO A 270 1.02 14.33 -0.44
C PRO A 270 2.42 14.61 -1.00
N GLU A 271 3.37 15.02 -0.17
CA GLU A 271 4.75 15.25 -0.56
C GLU A 271 5.46 13.97 -1.05
N ILE A 272 5.20 12.83 -0.41
CA ILE A 272 5.71 11.53 -0.88
C ILE A 272 5.01 11.12 -2.18
N LEU A 273 3.70 11.33 -2.26
CA LEU A 273 2.94 11.03 -3.48
C LEU A 273 3.42 11.85 -4.68
N ALA A 274 3.74 13.13 -4.48
CA ALA A 274 4.34 13.97 -5.52
C ALA A 274 5.69 13.42 -6.00
N GLN A 275 6.56 12.98 -5.10
CA GLN A 275 7.84 12.35 -5.45
C GLN A 275 7.65 11.01 -6.17
N LEU A 276 6.67 10.19 -5.76
CA LEU A 276 6.34 8.94 -6.45
C LEU A 276 5.84 9.19 -7.88
N LEU A 277 5.04 10.23 -8.09
CA LEU A 277 4.60 10.65 -9.41
C LEU A 277 5.78 11.10 -10.28
N GLU A 278 6.69 11.90 -9.73
CA GLU A 278 7.91 12.33 -10.43
C GLU A 278 8.80 11.15 -10.83
N LEU A 279 9.05 10.21 -9.90
CA LEU A 279 9.80 8.99 -10.18
C LEU A 279 9.13 8.14 -11.27
N THR A 280 7.79 8.09 -11.26
CA THR A 280 7.01 7.37 -12.27
C THR A 280 7.06 8.08 -13.63
N ASP A 281 6.93 9.40 -13.66
CA ASP A 281 6.94 10.21 -14.91
C ASP A 281 8.29 10.13 -15.63
N ARG A 282 9.41 10.07 -14.88
CA ARG A 282 10.76 9.88 -15.43
C ARG A 282 11.14 8.41 -15.66
N GLY A 283 10.27 7.46 -15.32
CA GLY A 283 10.49 6.02 -15.54
C GLY A 283 11.43 5.33 -14.54
N SER A 284 11.84 6.01 -13.45
CA SER A 284 12.67 5.39 -12.40
C SER A 284 11.94 4.29 -11.64
N ILE A 285 10.63 4.43 -11.48
CA ILE A 285 9.76 3.39 -10.96
C ILE A 285 8.57 3.18 -11.90
N ARG A 286 8.04 1.96 -11.91
CA ARG A 286 6.84 1.61 -12.68
C ARG A 286 5.84 0.86 -11.79
N PRO A 287 4.63 1.36 -11.63
CA PRO A 287 3.57 0.62 -10.97
C PRO A 287 3.29 -0.71 -11.69
N VAL A 288 3.36 -1.81 -10.95
CA VAL A 288 3.00 -3.13 -11.47
C VAL A 288 1.51 -3.31 -11.26
N ILE A 289 0.72 -3.27 -12.33
CA ILE A 289 -0.72 -3.52 -12.30
C ILE A 289 -0.96 -4.91 -12.87
N GLU A 290 -1.38 -5.85 -12.01
CA GLU A 290 -1.68 -7.23 -12.41
C GLU A 290 -2.97 -7.29 -13.23
N ARG A 291 -4.00 -6.54 -12.78
CA ARG A 291 -5.29 -6.54 -13.43
C ARG A 291 -6.06 -5.24 -13.22
N THR A 292 -6.75 -4.83 -14.28
CA THR A 292 -7.73 -3.74 -14.24
C THR A 292 -9.14 -4.32 -14.41
N TYR A 293 -10.07 -3.85 -13.59
CA TYR A 293 -11.49 -4.20 -13.61
C TYR A 293 -12.31 -2.97 -13.96
N SER A 294 -13.53 -3.14 -14.44
CA SER A 294 -14.53 -2.07 -14.52
C SER A 294 -15.17 -1.82 -13.14
N LEU A 295 -15.86 -0.69 -12.99
CA LEU A 295 -16.57 -0.37 -11.74
C LEU A 295 -17.66 -1.43 -11.43
N ASP A 296 -18.37 -1.95 -12.44
CA ASP A 296 -19.36 -3.00 -12.27
C ASP A 296 -18.75 -4.31 -11.75
N ALA A 297 -17.47 -4.55 -12.04
CA ALA A 297 -16.70 -5.71 -11.56
C ALA A 297 -15.92 -5.41 -10.26
N ALA A 298 -16.24 -4.34 -9.52
CA ALA A 298 -15.54 -3.96 -8.29
C ALA A 298 -15.58 -5.06 -7.21
N ARG A 299 -16.65 -5.88 -7.16
CA ARG A 299 -16.72 -7.07 -6.30
C ARG A 299 -15.59 -8.04 -6.60
N ASP A 300 -15.35 -8.33 -7.87
CA ASP A 300 -14.30 -9.27 -8.30
C ASP A 300 -12.90 -8.70 -8.06
N ALA A 301 -12.71 -7.39 -8.22
CA ALA A 301 -11.48 -6.71 -7.87
C ALA A 301 -11.16 -6.84 -6.37
N LEU A 302 -12.15 -6.64 -5.50
CA LEU A 302 -12.00 -6.83 -4.06
C LEU A 302 -11.77 -8.30 -3.70
N ALA A 303 -12.45 -9.24 -4.36
CA ALA A 303 -12.23 -10.68 -4.17
C ALA A 303 -10.81 -11.10 -4.56
N HIS A 304 -10.30 -10.56 -5.66
CA HIS A 304 -8.92 -10.82 -6.11
C HIS A 304 -7.90 -10.40 -5.05
N VAL A 305 -8.03 -9.20 -4.50
CA VAL A 305 -7.12 -8.71 -3.46
C VAL A 305 -7.30 -9.44 -2.13
N ASP A 306 -8.54 -9.76 -1.78
CA ASP A 306 -8.89 -10.50 -0.55
C ASP A 306 -8.35 -11.94 -0.54
N ALA A 307 -8.19 -12.56 -1.71
CA ALA A 307 -7.53 -13.86 -1.86
C ALA A 307 -6.03 -13.83 -1.49
N GLY A 308 -5.41 -12.65 -1.42
CA GLY A 308 -4.04 -12.46 -0.88
C GLY A 308 -2.91 -12.88 -1.81
N HIS A 309 -3.18 -13.17 -3.08
CA HIS A 309 -2.20 -13.68 -4.04
C HIS A 309 -1.94 -12.73 -5.23
N ALA A 310 -2.42 -11.50 -5.15
CA ALA A 310 -2.20 -10.49 -6.19
C ALA A 310 -0.70 -10.16 -6.34
N VAL A 311 -0.23 -10.07 -7.57
CA VAL A 311 1.11 -9.63 -7.93
C VAL A 311 1.06 -8.14 -8.31
N GLY A 312 1.65 -7.29 -7.47
CA GLY A 312 1.51 -5.84 -7.65
C GLY A 312 0.14 -5.33 -7.25
N LYS A 313 -0.45 -4.48 -8.08
CA LYS A 313 -1.69 -3.73 -7.81
C LYS A 313 -2.86 -4.25 -8.62
N VAL A 314 -4.03 -4.13 -8.05
CA VAL A 314 -5.31 -4.26 -8.73
C VAL A 314 -5.94 -2.87 -8.83
N VAL A 315 -6.49 -2.53 -9.98
CA VAL A 315 -7.09 -1.22 -10.25
C VAL A 315 -8.51 -1.40 -10.77
N VAL A 316 -9.40 -0.52 -10.39
CA VAL A 316 -10.75 -0.39 -10.99
C VAL A 316 -10.76 0.88 -11.83
N ALA A 317 -10.99 0.74 -13.14
CA ALA A 317 -11.22 1.84 -14.05
C ALA A 317 -12.69 2.28 -13.95
N VAL A 318 -12.91 3.59 -13.95
CA VAL A 318 -14.22 4.22 -13.92
C VAL A 318 -14.35 5.07 -15.19
N GLU A 319 -15.31 4.73 -16.03
CA GLU A 319 -15.57 5.43 -17.32
C GLU A 319 -16.37 6.72 -17.14
#